data_99f53aa7640fd84a4f42861e86595109
#
_entry.id   99f53aa7640fd84a4f42861e86595109
#
_cell.length_a   1.000
_cell.length_b   1.000
_cell.length_c   1.000
_cell.angle_alpha   90.00
_cell.angle_beta   90.00
_cell.angle_gamma   90.00
#
_symmetry.space_group_name_H-M   'P 1'
#
loop_
_entity.id
_entity.type
_entity.pdbx_description
1 polymer ?
#
loop_
_entity_poly.entity_id
_entity_poly.type
_entity_poly.pdbx_seq_one_letter_code
_entity_poly.pdbx_strand_id
1 'polypeptide(L)'
;MELRHLRYFLAVAEELHFARAAERLHIEQSPLSRAIKELEEELGVILLARTTRSTRLTRAGKLFMDHVPRVFAALQQARDSVQAAANGFHGQLRVAPVSYTHLRAHETGR
;
A
#
# COMPACT_ATOMS: atom_id res chain seq x y z
N MET A 1 -1.89 11.22 2.51
CA MET A 1 -1.09 9.97 2.34
C MET A 1 -1.76 9.09 1.31
N GLU A 2 -0.99 8.68 0.33
CA GLU A 2 -1.51 7.87 -0.76
C GLU A 2 -0.84 6.50 -0.74
N LEU A 3 -1.47 5.55 -1.43
CA LEU A 3 -0.92 4.19 -1.47
C LEU A 3 0.48 4.15 -2.05
N ARG A 4 0.81 5.05 -3.00
CA ARG A 4 2.17 5.09 -3.55
C ARG A 4 3.20 5.44 -2.48
N HIS A 5 2.84 6.30 -1.52
CA HIS A 5 3.74 6.61 -0.41
C HIS A 5 4.05 5.36 0.41
N LEU A 6 3.03 4.55 0.66
CA LEU A 6 3.22 3.31 1.43
C LEU A 6 4.05 2.30 0.65
N ARG A 7 3.82 2.20 -0.65
CA ARG A 7 4.58 1.28 -1.50
C ARG A 7 6.04 1.70 -1.58
N TYR A 8 6.30 2.99 -1.72
CA TYR A 8 7.65 3.52 -1.76
C TYR A 8 8.36 3.31 -0.42
N PHE A 9 7.66 3.59 0.67
CA PHE A 9 8.21 3.36 2.00
C PHE A 9 8.60 1.90 2.20
N LEU A 10 7.71 0.99 1.82
CA LEU A 10 7.98 -0.45 1.98
C LEU A 10 9.23 -0.86 1.21
N ALA A 11 9.38 -0.36 -0.01
CA ALA A 11 10.56 -0.69 -0.82
C ALA A 11 11.85 -0.20 -0.16
N VAL A 12 11.85 1.05 0.34
CA VAL A 12 13.05 1.57 1.01
C VAL A 12 13.31 0.82 2.32
N ALA A 13 12.25 0.51 3.05
CA ALA A 13 12.38 -0.20 4.32
C ALA A 13 12.98 -1.60 4.13
N GLU A 14 12.63 -2.27 3.04
CA GLU A 14 13.13 -3.60 2.75
C GLU A 14 14.55 -3.57 2.21
N GLU A 15 14.83 -2.62 1.32
CA GLU A 15 16.16 -2.50 0.73
C GLU A 15 17.17 -1.82 1.64
N LEU A 16 16.69 -0.90 2.48
CA LEU A 16 17.53 -0.03 3.32
C LEU A 16 18.57 0.71 2.48
N HIS A 17 18.19 1.07 1.26
CA HIS A 17 19.08 1.71 0.30
C HIS A 17 18.20 2.40 -0.74
N PHE A 18 18.26 3.73 -0.76
CA PHE A 18 17.35 4.50 -1.62
C PHE A 18 17.57 4.22 -3.12
N ALA A 19 18.81 4.10 -3.55
CA ALA A 19 19.08 3.85 -4.96
C ALA A 19 18.54 2.49 -5.41
N ARG A 20 18.70 1.46 -4.57
CA ARG A 20 18.17 0.12 -4.89
C ARG A 20 16.65 0.11 -4.88
N ALA A 21 16.06 0.81 -3.91
CA ALA A 21 14.61 0.90 -3.85
C ALA A 21 14.06 1.59 -5.10
N ALA A 22 14.72 2.66 -5.55
CA ALA A 22 14.31 3.37 -6.76
C ALA A 22 14.40 2.46 -7.98
N GLU A 23 15.48 1.68 -8.10
CA GLU A 23 15.61 0.69 -9.18
C GLU A 23 14.48 -0.33 -9.15
N ARG A 24 14.20 -0.84 -7.96
CA ARG A 24 13.15 -1.83 -7.78
C ARG A 24 11.78 -1.29 -8.18
N LEU A 25 11.55 -0.02 -7.91
CA LEU A 25 10.29 0.65 -8.21
C LEU A 25 10.24 1.21 -9.63
N HIS A 26 11.35 1.16 -10.35
CA HIS A 26 11.48 1.72 -11.70
C HIS A 26 11.20 3.22 -11.74
N ILE A 27 11.73 3.93 -10.75
CA ILE A 27 11.61 5.39 -10.67
C ILE A 27 12.96 6.00 -10.36
N GLU A 28 13.07 7.31 -10.52
CA GLU A 28 14.25 8.04 -10.13
C GLU A 28 14.31 8.17 -8.62
N GLN A 29 15.52 8.38 -8.11
CA GLN A 29 15.73 8.48 -6.67
C GLN A 29 15.13 9.76 -6.08
N SER A 30 15.17 10.87 -6.81
CA SER A 30 14.65 12.15 -6.31
C SER A 30 13.17 12.12 -5.98
N PRO A 31 12.29 11.64 -6.89
CA PRO A 31 10.88 11.53 -6.53
C PRO A 31 10.63 10.55 -5.38
N LEU A 32 11.44 9.49 -5.29
CA LEU A 32 11.31 8.56 -4.17
C LEU A 32 11.63 9.26 -2.85
N SER A 33 12.75 9.97 -2.79
CA SER A 33 13.14 10.71 -1.58
C SER A 33 12.10 11.75 -1.18
N ARG A 34 11.54 12.43 -2.19
CA ARG A 34 10.51 13.43 -1.95
C ARG A 34 9.24 12.81 -1.38
N ALA A 35 8.83 11.68 -1.94
CA ALA A 35 7.62 10.99 -1.45
C ALA A 35 7.78 10.53 -0.01
N ILE A 36 8.95 10.00 0.34
CA ILE A 36 9.23 9.59 1.72
C ILE A 36 9.17 10.79 2.65
N LYS A 37 9.76 11.90 2.23
CA LYS A 37 9.74 13.11 3.04
C LYS A 37 8.32 13.63 3.25
N GLU A 38 7.51 13.62 2.20
CA GLU A 38 6.11 14.01 2.30
C GLU A 38 5.36 13.14 3.29
N LEU A 39 5.62 11.83 3.23
CA LEU A 39 5.00 10.89 4.16
C LEU A 39 5.40 11.19 5.60
N GLU A 40 6.69 11.40 5.84
CA GLU A 40 7.18 11.72 7.18
C GLU A 40 6.58 13.01 7.69
N GLU A 41 6.48 14.03 6.84
CA GLU A 41 5.91 15.31 7.24
C GLU A 41 4.44 15.16 7.60
N GLU A 42 3.71 14.38 6.84
CA GLU A 42 2.29 14.16 7.11
C GLU A 42 2.09 13.43 8.44
N LEU A 43 2.94 12.45 8.73
CA LEU A 43 2.84 11.68 9.97
C LEU A 43 3.48 12.39 11.15
N GLY A 44 4.31 13.38 10.88
CA GLY A 44 4.99 14.12 11.93
C GLY A 44 6.10 13.35 12.62
N VAL A 45 6.65 12.34 11.96
CA VAL A 45 7.74 11.52 12.52
C VAL A 45 8.75 11.20 11.43
N ILE A 46 9.96 10.87 11.82
CA ILE A 46 10.98 10.35 10.92
C ILE A 46 10.87 8.83 10.91
N LEU A 47 10.72 8.27 9.74
CA LEU A 47 10.60 6.83 9.57
C LEU A 47 11.93 6.20 9.19
N LEU A 48 12.76 6.93 8.45
CA LEU A 48 14.04 6.43 7.95
C LEU A 48 15.13 7.41 8.33
N ALA A 49 16.11 6.92 9.08
CA ALA A 49 17.28 7.71 9.44
C ALA A 49 18.34 7.48 8.39
N ARG A 50 18.80 8.57 7.76
CA ARG A 50 19.77 8.53 6.68
C ARG A 50 21.07 9.20 7.08
N THR A 51 22.17 8.54 6.76
CA THR A 51 23.47 9.20 6.78
C THR A 51 24.06 9.01 5.39
N THR A 52 25.25 9.57 5.14
CA THR A 52 25.92 9.39 3.86
C THR A 52 26.26 7.93 3.60
N ARG A 53 26.25 7.10 4.64
CA ARG A 53 26.71 5.71 4.54
C ARG A 53 25.61 4.69 4.75
N SER A 54 24.51 5.06 5.38
CA SER A 54 23.52 4.05 5.72
C SER A 54 22.12 4.65 5.78
N THR A 55 21.16 3.77 5.64
CA THR A 55 19.74 4.03 5.82
C THR A 55 19.21 2.98 6.77
N ARG A 56 18.46 3.38 7.78
CA ARG A 56 17.86 2.41 8.68
C ARG A 56 16.53 2.93 9.19
N LEU A 57 15.71 2.00 9.63
CA LEU A 57 14.41 2.32 10.19
C LEU A 57 14.57 2.90 11.58
N THR A 58 13.82 3.97 11.84
CA THR A 58 13.65 4.46 13.21
C THR A 58 12.66 3.52 13.91
N ARG A 59 12.44 3.75 15.20
CA ARG A 59 11.41 3.01 15.92
C ARG A 59 10.05 3.22 15.26
N ALA A 60 9.72 4.46 14.91
CA ALA A 60 8.48 4.76 14.21
C ALA A 60 8.41 4.05 12.88
N GLY A 61 9.54 4.00 12.16
CA GLY A 61 9.61 3.29 10.88
C GLY A 61 9.34 1.81 11.02
N LYS A 62 9.86 1.19 12.07
CA LYS A 62 9.61 -0.24 12.33
C LYS A 62 8.14 -0.50 12.61
N LEU A 63 7.53 0.35 13.41
CA LEU A 63 6.09 0.25 13.68
C LEU A 63 5.27 0.41 12.42
N PHE A 64 5.62 1.40 11.63
CA PHE A 64 4.90 1.66 10.39
C PHE A 64 5.06 0.50 9.40
N MET A 65 6.25 -0.05 9.31
CA MET A 65 6.51 -1.21 8.46
C MET A 65 5.67 -2.42 8.85
N ASP A 66 5.33 -2.52 10.13
CA ASP A 66 4.48 -3.58 10.63
C ASP A 66 3.04 -3.44 10.12
N HIS A 67 2.59 -2.21 9.96
CA HIS A 67 1.22 -1.92 9.55
C HIS A 67 1.02 -1.90 8.03
N VAL A 68 2.01 -1.45 7.28
CA VAL A 68 1.86 -1.22 5.84
C VAL A 68 1.44 -2.47 5.07
N PRO A 69 2.06 -3.64 5.27
CA PRO A 69 1.62 -4.83 4.54
C PRO A 69 0.18 -5.23 4.83
N ARG A 70 -0.31 -4.92 6.02
CA ARG A 70 -1.70 -5.21 6.38
C ARG A 70 -2.68 -4.34 5.61
N VAL A 71 -2.29 -3.10 5.33
CA VAL A 71 -3.10 -2.20 4.51
C VAL A 71 -3.25 -2.78 3.10
N PHE A 72 -2.15 -3.23 2.52
CA PHE A 72 -2.19 -3.82 1.18
C PHE A 72 -2.97 -5.14 1.16
N ALA A 73 -2.82 -5.94 2.21
CA ALA A 73 -3.58 -7.18 2.33
C ALA A 73 -5.08 -6.90 2.41
N ALA A 74 -5.47 -5.89 3.21
CA ALA A 74 -6.87 -5.52 3.33
C ALA A 74 -7.43 -5.02 2.00
N LEU A 75 -6.64 -4.25 1.26
CA LEU A 75 -7.05 -3.75 -0.04
C LEU A 75 -7.25 -4.90 -1.02
N GLN A 76 -6.32 -5.85 -1.04
CA GLN A 76 -6.43 -7.02 -1.92
C GLN A 76 -7.65 -7.86 -1.55
N GLN A 77 -7.90 -8.02 -0.26
CA GLN A 77 -9.06 -8.76 0.22
C GLN A 77 -10.36 -8.09 -0.23
N ALA A 78 -10.40 -6.77 -0.19
CA ALA A 78 -11.57 -6.02 -0.65
C ALA A 78 -11.79 -6.24 -2.15
N ARG A 79 -10.72 -6.22 -2.94
CA ARG A 79 -10.81 -6.49 -4.37
C ARG A 79 -11.34 -7.90 -4.63
N ASP A 80 -10.78 -8.87 -3.93
CA ASP A 80 -11.15 -10.27 -4.11
C ASP A 80 -12.63 -10.48 -3.77
N SER A 81 -13.09 -9.87 -2.69
CA SER A 81 -14.48 -9.99 -2.27
C SER A 81 -15.45 -9.45 -3.31
N VAL A 82 -15.12 -8.26 -3.83
CA VAL A 82 -15.97 -7.62 -4.83
C VAL A 82 -15.97 -8.42 -6.13
N GLN A 83 -14.81 -8.89 -6.55
CA GLN A 83 -14.71 -9.69 -7.77
C GLN A 83 -15.41 -11.03 -7.64
N ALA A 84 -15.29 -11.66 -6.47
CA ALA A 84 -15.96 -12.92 -6.21
C ALA A 84 -17.47 -12.75 -6.25
N ALA A 85 -17.98 -11.66 -5.70
CA ALA A 85 -19.42 -11.40 -5.73
C ALA A 85 -19.92 -11.23 -7.16
N ALA A 86 -19.17 -10.50 -7.97
CA ALA A 86 -19.53 -10.31 -9.38
C ALA A 86 -19.47 -11.62 -10.15
N ASN A 87 -18.40 -12.39 -9.94
CA ASN A 87 -18.21 -13.66 -10.65
C ASN A 87 -19.23 -14.71 -10.21
N GLY A 88 -19.52 -14.76 -8.93
CA GLY A 88 -20.50 -15.68 -8.41
C GLY A 88 -21.87 -15.42 -8.96
N PHE A 89 -22.24 -14.17 -9.08
CA PHE A 89 -23.50 -13.77 -9.66
C PHE A 89 -23.60 -14.24 -11.12
N HIS A 90 -22.53 -13.95 -11.87
CA HIS A 90 -22.49 -14.38 -13.28
C HIS A 90 -22.40 -15.87 -13.43
N GLY A 91 -21.68 -16.50 -12.53
CA GLY A 91 -21.50 -17.93 -12.57
C GLY A 91 -22.81 -18.68 -12.43
N GLN A 92 -23.76 -18.09 -11.75
CA GLN A 92 -25.06 -18.71 -11.58
C GLN A 92 -25.99 -18.45 -12.71
N LEU A 93 -25.81 -17.45 -13.35
CA LEU A 93 -26.57 -17.06 -14.47
C LEU A 93 -25.77 -16.51 -15.51
N ARG A 94 -25.61 -15.65 -14.80
CA ARG A 94 -24.90 -14.96 -15.08
C ARG A 94 -24.78 -13.74 -14.99
N VAL A 95 -25.40 -12.85 -14.66
CA VAL A 95 -25.37 -11.88 -14.40
C VAL A 95 -25.05 -10.88 -14.32
N ALA A 96 -25.57 -10.20 -14.32
CA ALA A 96 -25.27 -9.37 -14.10
C ALA A 96 -25.02 -8.41 -13.83
N PRO A 97 -25.26 -7.92 -13.97
CA PRO A 97 -24.82 -7.13 -13.47
C PRO A 97 -24.80 -6.21 -12.90
N VAL A 98 -25.04 -5.71 -12.83
CA VAL A 98 -24.84 -5.13 -12.28
C VAL A 98 -24.93 -4.50 -11.59
N SER A 99 -25.25 -4.42 -11.56
CA SER A 99 -25.23 -4.18 -11.03
C SER A 99 -25.35 -3.77 -10.11
N TYR A 100 -25.97 -3.86 -9.90
CA TYR A 100 -25.96 -3.77 -9.12
C TYR A 100 -25.94 -3.57 -8.15
N THR A 101 -26.30 -3.51 -7.82
CA THR A 101 -26.32 -3.64 -7.04
C THR A 101 -26.22 -3.62 -6.06
N HIS A 102 -26.40 -3.56 -5.61
CA HIS A 102 -26.18 -3.89 -4.76
C HIS A 102 -26.01 -3.69 -3.64
N LEU A 103 -26.25 -3.64 -3.13
CA LEU A 103 -26.08 -3.76 -2.21
C LEU A 103 -26.02 -4.23 -1.11
N ARG A 104 -26.10 -4.77 -0.63
CA ARG A 104 -25.87 -5.41 0.26
C ARG A 104 -25.25 -5.83 0.98
N ALA A 105 -25.27 -5.92 1.14
CA ALA A 105 -24.39 -6.46 1.70
C ALA A 105 -23.81 -6.38 2.26
N HIS A 106 -24.02 -6.17 2.32
CA HIS A 106 -23.07 -6.20 2.72
C HIS A 106 -22.77 -5.92 3.39
N GLU A 107 -23.30 -5.83 3.58
CA GLU A 107 -22.91 -5.89 3.99
C GLU A 107 -22.31 -6.09 4.58
N THR A 108 -22.68 -6.40 4.70
CA THR A 108 -21.78 -6.76 5.00
C THR A 108 -21.04 -6.93 5.32
N GLY A 109 -21.27 -6.95 5.51
CA GLY A 109 -20.32 -7.18 5.60
C GLY A 109 -19.88 -6.98 5.80
N ARG A 110 -20.07 -6.90 5.84
CA ARG A 110 -19.64 -6.78 5.73
C ARG A 110 -19.25 -6.71 6.11
#